data_7b1252d4409c8611a4765d712f42c150
#
_entry.id   7b1252d4409c8611a4765d712f42c150
#
_cell.length_a   1.000
_cell.length_b   1.000
_cell.length_c   1.000
_cell.angle_alpha   90.00
_cell.angle_beta   90.00
_cell.angle_gamma   90.00
#
_symmetry.space_group_name_H-M   'P 1'
#
loop_
_entity.id
_entity.type
_entity.pdbx_description
1 polymer ?
#
loop_
_entity_poly.entity_id
_entity_poly.type
_entity_poly.pdbx_seq_one_letter_code
_entity_poly.pdbx_strand_id
1 'polypeptide(L)'
;MILPSLDHRRKIGGISVGRGGMKRAKANHAPTFYEHVDTEQLAYHLDAFKSGDVVELTEKLHGTSGRTGYLPVNKQKNRTLLDKILRRPGKAYTEYDYVTGTRRVVLDEKHSGGFYEDNSFRQAMAKKFEGKLHKGEVAYYEIVGFVNENSPIMASCSNKKIQDKEFVKLYGETTIFSYGCNPKGDYEPLPAIVLNEDSVTWQADPNDILKPRCDVYVYRMTQVSEDGFVTELSPEQMRYRCEQMGINVVPHFETFMIPDLGMDTDGNGEDDTFVVSPGEYVLRKVEQYFDGPSTVDGTHIREGVVARIVNKPNISVYKHKNHMFKVISGIAIEQAEADGSLNKMSDDILSEL
;
A
#
# COMPACT_ATOMS: atom_id res chain seq x y z
N MET A 1 21.07 -8.28 -22.40
CA MET A 1 19.64 -8.56 -22.60
C MET A 1 19.30 -9.76 -21.72
N ILE A 2 18.83 -9.52 -20.49
CA ILE A 2 18.49 -10.57 -19.51
C ILE A 2 16.97 -10.61 -19.48
N LEU A 3 16.42 -11.70 -19.98
CA LEU A 3 14.97 -11.96 -19.90
C LEU A 3 14.59 -12.14 -18.41
N PRO A 4 13.49 -11.54 -17.94
CA PRO A 4 13.01 -11.80 -16.59
C PRO A 4 12.69 -13.29 -16.44
N SER A 5 13.10 -13.87 -15.32
CA SER A 5 12.96 -15.30 -15.05
C SER A 5 11.48 -15.72 -15.13
N LEU A 6 11.26 -16.85 -15.79
CA LEU A 6 9.93 -17.46 -16.01
C LEU A 6 9.23 -17.95 -14.73
N ASP A 7 9.82 -17.75 -13.56
CA ASP A 7 9.29 -18.26 -12.29
C ASP A 7 8.06 -17.54 -11.74
N HIS A 8 7.77 -16.33 -12.22
CA HIS A 8 6.56 -15.62 -11.83
C HIS A 8 5.26 -16.18 -12.44
N ARG A 9 5.35 -17.13 -13.38
CA ARG A 9 4.18 -17.75 -14.02
C ARG A 9 3.62 -18.98 -13.29
N ARG A 10 4.26 -19.49 -12.23
CA ARG A 10 3.91 -20.81 -11.65
C ARG A 10 2.99 -20.79 -10.43
N LYS A 11 2.51 -19.66 -9.95
CA LYS A 11 1.51 -19.61 -8.86
C LYS A 11 0.13 -19.14 -9.32
N ILE A 12 -0.30 -19.51 -10.50
CA ILE A 12 -1.69 -19.38 -10.88
C ILE A 12 -2.39 -20.70 -10.53
N GLY A 13 -3.15 -20.65 -9.43
CA GLY A 13 -4.26 -21.50 -9.09
C GLY A 13 -4.08 -23.02 -9.23
N GLY A 14 -4.03 -23.72 -8.11
CA GLY A 14 -4.28 -25.15 -8.06
C GLY A 14 -5.61 -25.48 -8.75
N ILE A 15 -5.54 -26.26 -9.81
CA ILE A 15 -6.73 -26.78 -10.52
C ILE A 15 -7.35 -27.88 -9.66
N SER A 16 -8.42 -27.57 -8.96
CA SER A 16 -9.33 -28.57 -8.42
C SER A 16 -10.08 -29.20 -9.60
N VAL A 17 -9.76 -30.45 -9.94
CA VAL A 17 -10.48 -31.23 -10.96
C VAL A 17 -11.76 -31.77 -10.34
N GLY A 18 -12.79 -30.91 -10.24
CA GLY A 18 -14.17 -31.33 -10.08
C GLY A 18 -14.79 -31.61 -11.44
N ARG A 19 -15.41 -32.77 -11.63
CA ARG A 19 -16.24 -33.10 -12.80
C ARG A 19 -17.40 -32.12 -12.92
N GLY A 20 -17.18 -31.05 -13.66
CA GLY A 20 -18.17 -30.03 -14.00
C GLY A 20 -17.56 -29.10 -15.02
N GLY A 21 -18.19 -28.96 -16.16
CA GLY A 21 -17.73 -28.37 -17.40
C GLY A 21 -16.72 -27.25 -17.29
N MET A 22 -15.67 -27.30 -18.11
CA MET A 22 -14.64 -26.27 -18.24
C MET A 22 -15.29 -24.89 -18.34
N LYS A 23 -15.36 -24.16 -17.25
CA LYS A 23 -15.59 -22.71 -17.29
C LYS A 23 -14.38 -22.12 -18.00
N ARG A 24 -14.58 -21.61 -19.23
CA ARG A 24 -13.55 -20.83 -19.94
C ARG A 24 -13.07 -19.76 -18.98
N ALA A 25 -11.76 -19.74 -18.68
CA ALA A 25 -11.16 -18.66 -17.94
C ALA A 25 -11.60 -17.33 -18.58
N LYS A 26 -12.17 -16.42 -17.80
CA LYS A 26 -12.48 -15.07 -18.28
C LYS A 26 -11.17 -14.49 -18.82
N ALA A 27 -11.18 -14.00 -20.06
CA ALA A 27 -10.04 -13.28 -20.60
C ALA A 27 -9.66 -12.15 -19.62
N ASN A 28 -8.37 -12.02 -19.30
CA ASN A 28 -7.91 -10.98 -18.40
C ASN A 28 -8.28 -9.61 -19.01
N HIS A 29 -9.12 -8.87 -18.32
CA HIS A 29 -9.62 -7.58 -18.78
C HIS A 29 -8.47 -6.55 -18.91
N ALA A 30 -7.52 -6.57 -18.01
CA ALA A 30 -6.36 -5.69 -17.98
C ALA A 30 -5.06 -6.50 -17.81
N PRO A 31 -4.50 -7.04 -18.92
CA PRO A 31 -3.38 -7.98 -18.86
C PRO A 31 -2.07 -7.35 -18.35
N THR A 32 -1.94 -6.03 -18.44
CA THR A 32 -0.76 -5.27 -18.01
C THR A 32 -0.92 -4.60 -16.65
N PHE A 33 -2.01 -4.87 -15.93
CA PHE A 33 -2.24 -4.39 -14.58
C PHE A 33 -1.63 -5.36 -13.55
N TYR A 34 -0.33 -5.23 -13.35
CA TYR A 34 0.45 -6.15 -12.51
C TYR A 34 0.17 -5.97 -11.02
N GLU A 35 0.30 -7.07 -10.28
CA GLU A 35 0.21 -7.10 -8.83
C GLU A 35 1.38 -6.34 -8.19
N HIS A 36 1.19 -5.89 -6.94
CA HIS A 36 2.29 -5.37 -6.15
C HIS A 36 3.20 -6.52 -5.69
N VAL A 37 4.51 -6.27 -5.71
CA VAL A 37 5.50 -7.22 -5.17
C VAL A 37 5.36 -7.31 -3.64
N ASP A 38 5.61 -8.48 -3.10
CA ASP A 38 5.65 -8.67 -1.66
C ASP A 38 6.88 -7.96 -1.06
N THR A 39 6.67 -7.23 0.03
CA THR A 39 7.75 -6.58 0.77
C THR A 39 8.27 -7.57 1.80
N GLU A 40 9.55 -7.93 1.69
CA GLU A 40 10.20 -8.91 2.56
C GLU A 40 10.66 -8.28 3.88
N GLN A 41 10.97 -9.13 4.87
CA GLN A 41 11.44 -8.63 6.18
C GLN A 41 12.93 -8.27 6.07
N LEU A 42 13.29 -7.04 6.46
CA LEU A 42 14.67 -6.54 6.42
C LEU A 42 15.65 -7.45 7.15
N ALA A 43 15.27 -7.95 8.32
CA ALA A 43 16.13 -8.79 9.16
C ALA A 43 16.61 -10.08 8.49
N TYR A 44 15.91 -10.57 7.46
CA TYR A 44 16.25 -11.79 6.74
C TYR A 44 17.00 -11.52 5.41
N HIS A 45 17.22 -10.25 5.06
CA HIS A 45 17.77 -9.83 3.77
C HIS A 45 18.87 -8.76 3.88
N LEU A 46 19.63 -8.80 4.97
CA LEU A 46 20.72 -7.85 5.19
C LEU A 46 21.83 -8.00 4.12
N ASP A 47 21.98 -9.18 3.54
CA ASP A 47 22.92 -9.50 2.46
C ASP A 47 22.55 -8.89 1.09
N ALA A 48 21.31 -8.38 0.96
CA ALA A 48 20.87 -7.71 -0.26
C ALA A 48 21.51 -6.33 -0.48
N PHE A 49 22.01 -5.71 0.58
CA PHE A 49 22.59 -4.37 0.57
C PHE A 49 24.08 -4.41 0.31
N LYS A 50 24.58 -3.42 -0.45
CA LYS A 50 26.00 -3.31 -0.82
C LYS A 50 26.46 -1.86 -0.69
N SER A 51 27.74 -1.65 -0.47
CA SER A 51 28.37 -0.33 -0.57
C SER A 51 28.03 0.30 -1.92
N GLY A 52 27.69 1.60 -1.91
CA GLY A 52 27.24 2.34 -3.08
C GLY A 52 25.74 2.22 -3.39
N ASP A 53 24.98 1.35 -2.70
CA ASP A 53 23.52 1.35 -2.81
C ASP A 53 22.96 2.65 -2.20
N VAL A 54 22.02 3.26 -2.88
CA VAL A 54 21.24 4.38 -2.35
C VAL A 54 19.94 3.84 -1.79
N VAL A 55 19.70 4.09 -0.51
CA VAL A 55 18.55 3.58 0.25
C VAL A 55 17.66 4.72 0.68
N GLU A 56 16.37 4.62 0.38
CA GLU A 56 15.31 5.50 0.90
C GLU A 56 14.58 4.80 2.06
N LEU A 57 14.38 5.53 3.16
CA LEU A 57 13.56 5.11 4.29
C LEU A 57 12.25 5.89 4.29
N THR A 58 11.13 5.16 4.40
CA THR A 58 9.78 5.73 4.49
C THR A 58 9.00 5.10 5.62
N GLU A 59 7.98 5.80 6.13
CA GLU A 59 7.07 5.23 7.11
C GLU A 59 6.22 4.12 6.48
N LYS A 60 6.13 2.98 7.18
CA LYS A 60 5.18 1.94 6.84
C LYS A 60 3.83 2.28 7.48
N LEU A 61 2.84 2.57 6.65
CA LEU A 61 1.47 2.82 7.10
C LEU A 61 0.69 1.52 7.23
N HIS A 62 -0.18 1.46 8.22
CA HIS A 62 -1.07 0.33 8.51
C HIS A 62 -2.47 0.61 7.96
N GLY A 63 -2.74 0.09 6.79
CA GLY A 63 -3.99 0.29 6.09
C GLY A 63 -4.32 -0.88 5.18
N THR A 64 -4.99 -0.61 4.09
CA THR A 64 -5.31 -1.63 3.10
C THR A 64 -4.80 -1.21 1.72
N SER A 65 -4.07 -2.12 1.08
CA SER A 65 -3.45 -1.86 -0.22
C SER A 65 -4.47 -1.62 -1.33
N GLY A 66 -4.20 -0.61 -2.14
CA GLY A 66 -4.90 -0.31 -3.37
C GLY A 66 -3.91 -0.07 -4.52
N ARG A 67 -4.39 -0.24 -5.72
CA ARG A 67 -3.66 0.15 -6.94
C ARG A 67 -4.63 0.66 -7.98
N THR A 68 -4.23 1.69 -8.72
CA THR A 68 -5.00 2.25 -9.83
C THR A 68 -4.06 2.55 -10.98
N GLY A 69 -4.44 2.15 -12.19
CA GLY A 69 -3.68 2.39 -13.41
C GLY A 69 -4.54 2.93 -14.53
N TYR A 70 -3.95 3.71 -15.43
CA TYR A 70 -4.56 4.12 -16.69
C TYR A 70 -3.92 3.34 -17.84
N LEU A 71 -4.51 2.19 -18.16
CA LEU A 71 -3.89 1.11 -18.93
C LEU A 71 -4.75 0.66 -20.11
N PRO A 72 -4.17 -0.05 -21.11
CA PRO A 72 -4.94 -0.71 -22.15
C PRO A 72 -5.81 -1.82 -21.55
N VAL A 73 -7.13 -1.73 -21.76
CA VAL A 73 -8.10 -2.73 -21.33
C VAL A 73 -8.79 -3.37 -22.52
N ASN A 74 -9.05 -4.66 -22.40
CA ASN A 74 -9.75 -5.44 -23.41
C ASN A 74 -11.26 -5.31 -23.19
N LYS A 75 -11.94 -4.70 -24.15
CA LYS A 75 -13.40 -4.53 -24.17
C LYS A 75 -14.05 -5.27 -25.31
N GLN A 76 -15.34 -5.51 -25.21
CA GLN A 76 -16.16 -6.09 -26.30
C GLN A 76 -17.29 -5.15 -26.62
N LYS A 77 -17.47 -4.85 -27.91
CA LYS A 77 -18.65 -4.10 -28.38
C LYS A 77 -19.90 -4.91 -28.12
N ASN A 78 -21.01 -4.21 -27.90
CA ASN A 78 -22.32 -4.84 -27.80
C ASN A 78 -22.61 -5.64 -29.03
N ARG A 79 -23.19 -6.85 -28.86
CA ARG A 79 -23.57 -7.71 -29.96
C ARG A 79 -24.61 -7.02 -30.84
N THR A 80 -24.38 -7.01 -32.15
CA THR A 80 -25.36 -6.62 -33.13
C THR A 80 -26.50 -7.69 -33.20
N LEU A 81 -27.63 -7.37 -33.84
CA LEU A 81 -28.72 -8.33 -34.04
C LEU A 81 -28.21 -9.59 -34.76
N LEU A 82 -27.36 -9.42 -35.78
CA LEU A 82 -26.73 -10.53 -36.52
C LEU A 82 -25.81 -11.37 -35.63
N ASP A 83 -25.02 -10.74 -34.75
CA ASP A 83 -24.16 -11.46 -33.80
C ASP A 83 -24.99 -12.28 -32.82
N LYS A 84 -26.16 -11.75 -32.39
CA LYS A 84 -27.08 -12.47 -31.50
C LYS A 84 -27.68 -13.70 -32.18
N ILE A 85 -28.11 -13.55 -33.42
CA ILE A 85 -28.68 -14.65 -34.24
C ILE A 85 -27.62 -15.72 -34.52
N LEU A 86 -26.39 -15.30 -34.88
CA LEU A 86 -25.28 -16.20 -35.22
C LEU A 86 -24.51 -16.68 -33.99
N ARG A 87 -24.92 -16.33 -32.78
CA ARG A 87 -24.27 -16.65 -31.50
C ARG A 87 -22.76 -16.28 -31.46
N ARG A 88 -22.39 -15.22 -32.21
CA ARG A 88 -21.01 -14.72 -32.24
C ARG A 88 -20.76 -13.80 -31.05
N PRO A 89 -19.52 -13.78 -30.48
CA PRO A 89 -19.13 -12.77 -29.49
C PRO A 89 -19.10 -11.39 -30.16
N GLY A 90 -19.30 -10.33 -29.38
CA GLY A 90 -19.07 -8.96 -29.85
C GLY A 90 -17.62 -8.75 -30.27
N LYS A 91 -17.37 -7.79 -31.19
CA LYS A 91 -16.01 -7.47 -31.65
C LYS A 91 -15.15 -6.98 -30.45
N ALA A 92 -14.03 -7.66 -30.21
CA ALA A 92 -13.06 -7.24 -29.23
C ALA A 92 -12.30 -5.99 -29.73
N TYR A 93 -11.98 -5.09 -28.82
CA TYR A 93 -11.12 -3.92 -29.03
C TYR A 93 -10.39 -3.58 -27.75
N THR A 94 -9.29 -2.82 -27.86
CA THR A 94 -8.51 -2.36 -26.71
C THR A 94 -8.57 -0.84 -26.67
N GLU A 95 -8.78 -0.28 -25.48
CA GLU A 95 -8.70 1.16 -25.25
C GLU A 95 -8.07 1.42 -23.87
N TYR A 96 -7.55 2.63 -23.69
CA TYR A 96 -7.06 3.05 -22.36
C TYR A 96 -8.24 3.34 -21.44
N ASP A 97 -8.21 2.75 -20.26
CA ASP A 97 -9.22 2.99 -19.24
C ASP A 97 -8.61 2.87 -17.84
N TYR A 98 -9.31 3.39 -16.84
CA TYR A 98 -8.92 3.26 -15.46
C TYR A 98 -9.22 1.86 -14.95
N VAL A 99 -8.22 1.24 -14.34
CA VAL A 99 -8.34 -0.08 -13.73
C VAL A 99 -7.92 0.04 -12.28
N THR A 100 -8.75 -0.48 -11.38
CA THR A 100 -8.48 -0.45 -9.94
C THR A 100 -8.44 -1.86 -9.37
N GLY A 101 -7.69 -2.03 -8.29
CA GLY A 101 -7.54 -3.33 -7.64
C GLY A 101 -7.05 -3.22 -6.21
N THR A 102 -7.18 -4.32 -5.50
CA THR A 102 -6.44 -4.58 -4.28
C THR A 102 -5.03 -5.06 -4.63
N ARG A 103 -4.26 -5.51 -3.67
CA ARG A 103 -2.93 -6.09 -3.89
C ARG A 103 -2.92 -7.16 -5.00
N ARG A 104 -3.94 -8.05 -5.03
CA ARG A 104 -4.00 -9.21 -5.93
C ARG A 104 -5.22 -9.24 -6.84
N VAL A 105 -6.32 -8.60 -6.45
CA VAL A 105 -7.61 -8.70 -7.14
C VAL A 105 -7.89 -7.43 -7.93
N VAL A 106 -8.27 -7.58 -9.19
CA VAL A 106 -8.81 -6.48 -10.00
C VAL A 106 -10.27 -6.29 -9.61
N LEU A 107 -10.62 -5.06 -9.22
CA LEU A 107 -12.00 -4.70 -8.87
C LEU A 107 -12.72 -4.24 -10.14
N ASP A 108 -13.90 -4.78 -10.38
CA ASP A 108 -14.84 -4.28 -11.38
C ASP A 108 -16.05 -3.62 -10.69
N GLU A 109 -16.85 -2.87 -11.44
CA GLU A 109 -18.04 -2.19 -10.92
C GLU A 109 -19.06 -3.15 -10.26
N LYS A 110 -18.96 -4.45 -10.55
CA LYS A 110 -19.86 -5.51 -10.08
C LYS A 110 -19.22 -6.37 -8.99
N HIS A 111 -18.00 -6.02 -8.57
CA HIS A 111 -17.31 -6.80 -7.55
C HIS A 111 -18.00 -6.63 -6.21
N SER A 112 -18.91 -7.55 -5.92
CA SER A 112 -19.55 -7.71 -4.62
C SER A 112 -18.89 -8.90 -3.93
N GLY A 113 -18.26 -8.64 -2.80
CA GLY A 113 -17.58 -9.65 -1.99
C GLY A 113 -16.11 -9.32 -1.76
N GLY A 114 -15.51 -9.97 -0.80
CA GLY A 114 -14.18 -9.74 -0.29
C GLY A 114 -14.22 -9.47 1.20
N PHE A 115 -13.12 -9.01 1.76
CA PHE A 115 -12.97 -8.75 3.19
C PHE A 115 -13.96 -7.68 3.72
N TYR A 116 -14.20 -6.62 2.93
CA TYR A 116 -15.13 -5.57 3.29
C TYR A 116 -16.50 -5.80 2.63
N GLU A 117 -17.57 -5.72 3.41
CA GLU A 117 -18.95 -5.79 2.90
C GLU A 117 -19.24 -4.61 1.96
N ASP A 118 -18.68 -3.43 2.27
CA ASP A 118 -18.77 -2.23 1.46
C ASP A 118 -17.38 -1.84 0.91
N ASN A 119 -17.23 -1.87 -0.40
CA ASN A 119 -16.03 -1.45 -1.12
C ASN A 119 -16.13 -0.02 -1.69
N SER A 120 -17.14 0.76 -1.31
CA SER A 120 -17.35 2.13 -1.82
C SER A 120 -16.16 3.04 -1.51
N PHE A 121 -15.53 2.89 -0.35
CA PHE A 121 -14.33 3.63 0.01
C PHE A 121 -13.16 3.37 -0.95
N ARG A 122 -12.98 2.13 -1.43
CA ARG A 122 -11.93 1.79 -2.40
C ARG A 122 -12.19 2.46 -3.75
N GLN A 123 -13.44 2.47 -4.19
CA GLN A 123 -13.86 3.15 -5.42
C GLN A 123 -13.67 4.67 -5.31
N ALA A 124 -14.05 5.27 -4.17
CA ALA A 124 -13.84 6.68 -3.91
C ALA A 124 -12.36 7.05 -3.93
N MET A 125 -11.50 6.24 -3.33
CA MET A 125 -10.05 6.46 -3.33
C MET A 125 -9.44 6.29 -4.73
N ALA A 126 -9.92 5.31 -5.51
CA ALA A 126 -9.48 5.13 -6.89
C ALA A 126 -9.84 6.33 -7.78
N LYS A 127 -11.01 6.95 -7.57
CA LYS A 127 -11.45 8.14 -8.31
C LYS A 127 -10.51 9.34 -8.12
N LYS A 128 -9.76 9.43 -7.02
CA LYS A 128 -8.76 10.47 -6.82
C LYS A 128 -7.69 10.49 -7.93
N PHE A 129 -7.48 9.38 -8.63
CA PHE A 129 -6.52 9.22 -9.72
C PHE A 129 -7.11 9.46 -11.11
N GLU A 130 -8.44 9.46 -11.25
CA GLU A 130 -9.12 9.65 -12.54
C GLU A 130 -8.81 11.03 -13.14
N GLY A 131 -8.48 11.06 -14.43
CA GLY A 131 -8.07 12.28 -15.14
C GLY A 131 -6.67 12.77 -14.82
N LYS A 132 -5.93 12.13 -13.89
CA LYS A 132 -4.63 12.58 -13.40
C LYS A 132 -3.46 11.68 -13.81
N LEU A 133 -3.69 10.36 -13.94
CA LEU A 133 -2.68 9.44 -14.41
C LEU A 133 -2.44 9.59 -15.90
N HIS A 134 -1.18 9.54 -16.31
CA HIS A 134 -0.81 9.43 -17.71
C HIS A 134 -1.00 7.99 -18.21
N LYS A 135 -1.07 7.81 -19.55
CA LYS A 135 -1.15 6.48 -20.17
C LYS A 135 0.03 5.62 -19.73
N GLY A 136 -0.29 4.43 -19.21
CA GLY A 136 0.69 3.48 -18.71
C GLY A 136 1.06 3.64 -17.25
N GLU A 137 0.70 4.76 -16.59
CA GLU A 137 1.00 4.94 -15.16
C GLU A 137 0.12 4.04 -14.29
N VAL A 138 0.75 3.45 -13.27
CA VAL A 138 0.09 2.71 -12.19
C VAL A 138 0.59 3.24 -10.85
N ALA A 139 -0.33 3.68 -10.01
CA ALA A 139 -0.07 4.05 -8.63
C ALA A 139 -0.43 2.89 -7.70
N TYR A 140 0.46 2.58 -6.76
CA TYR A 140 0.27 1.64 -5.66
C TYR A 140 0.26 2.44 -4.36
N TYR A 141 -0.76 2.24 -3.55
CA TYR A 141 -1.02 3.10 -2.39
C TYR A 141 -1.63 2.33 -1.23
N GLU A 142 -1.47 2.88 -0.04
CA GLU A 142 -2.18 2.45 1.16
C GLU A 142 -3.41 3.31 1.35
N ILE A 143 -4.56 2.70 1.68
CA ILE A 143 -5.78 3.39 2.07
C ILE A 143 -5.89 3.28 3.58
N VAL A 144 -6.00 4.42 4.26
CA VAL A 144 -6.04 4.53 5.72
C VAL A 144 -7.32 5.23 6.19
N GLY A 145 -7.63 5.12 7.48
CA GLY A 145 -8.80 5.76 8.09
C GLY A 145 -9.98 4.80 8.31
N PHE A 146 -11.17 5.15 7.80
CA PHE A 146 -12.41 4.45 8.13
C PHE A 146 -13.19 4.03 6.88
N VAL A 147 -13.79 2.83 6.92
CA VAL A 147 -14.72 2.33 5.90
C VAL A 147 -16.05 3.10 6.01
N ASN A 148 -16.55 3.27 7.24
CA ASN A 148 -17.76 4.03 7.58
C ASN A 148 -17.62 4.62 8.99
N GLU A 149 -18.67 5.29 9.49
CA GLU A 149 -18.64 5.97 10.80
C GLU A 149 -18.27 5.05 11.98
N ASN A 150 -18.54 3.75 11.87
CA ASN A 150 -18.38 2.79 12.97
C ASN A 150 -17.25 1.76 12.72
N SER A 151 -16.63 1.78 11.55
CA SER A 151 -15.68 0.74 11.14
C SER A 151 -14.40 1.36 10.62
N PRO A 152 -13.30 1.28 11.38
CA PRO A 152 -11.98 1.61 10.84
C PRO A 152 -11.57 0.62 9.75
N ILE A 153 -10.68 1.03 8.85
CA ILE A 153 -10.12 0.16 7.80
C ILE A 153 -9.31 -0.97 8.44
N MET A 154 -8.47 -0.63 9.40
CA MET A 154 -7.72 -1.61 10.19
C MET A 154 -8.32 -1.74 11.58
N ALA A 155 -8.43 -2.98 12.06
CA ALA A 155 -9.00 -3.26 13.37
C ALA A 155 -8.29 -2.47 14.47
N SER A 156 -9.06 -1.92 15.40
CA SER A 156 -8.51 -1.28 16.59
C SER A 156 -7.91 -2.35 17.52
N CYS A 157 -6.84 -1.97 18.22
CA CYS A 157 -6.16 -2.84 19.18
C CYS A 157 -6.42 -2.39 20.61
N SER A 158 -6.77 -3.33 21.49
CA SER A 158 -6.88 -3.06 22.93
C SER A 158 -5.50 -3.06 23.59
N ASN A 159 -5.16 -1.97 24.25
CA ASN A 159 -3.89 -1.82 24.97
C ASN A 159 -4.00 -2.24 26.47
N LYS A 160 -5.17 -2.71 26.90
CA LYS A 160 -5.42 -3.06 28.33
C LYS A 160 -4.52 -4.16 28.89
N LYS A 161 -4.02 -5.05 28.00
CA LYS A 161 -3.08 -6.12 28.38
C LYS A 161 -1.61 -5.68 28.34
N ILE A 162 -1.31 -4.48 27.85
CA ILE A 162 0.05 -3.95 27.78
C ILE A 162 0.50 -3.57 29.19
N GLN A 163 1.65 -4.12 29.63
CA GLN A 163 2.22 -3.81 30.95
C GLN A 163 2.99 -2.49 30.97
N ASP A 164 3.36 -1.96 29.82
CA ASP A 164 4.04 -0.68 29.66
C ASP A 164 3.06 0.48 29.90
N LYS A 165 3.19 1.10 31.07
CA LYS A 165 2.33 2.22 31.50
C LYS A 165 2.56 3.50 30.68
N GLU A 166 3.77 3.73 30.20
CA GLU A 166 4.10 4.91 29.37
C GLU A 166 3.45 4.75 28.00
N PHE A 167 3.45 3.56 27.44
CA PHE A 167 2.74 3.26 26.20
C PHE A 167 1.23 3.52 26.32
N VAL A 168 0.59 3.00 27.38
CA VAL A 168 -0.85 3.19 27.61
C VAL A 168 -1.17 4.66 27.89
N LYS A 169 -0.28 5.39 28.57
CA LYS A 169 -0.43 6.83 28.80
C LYS A 169 -0.36 7.63 27.49
N LEU A 170 0.51 7.23 26.57
CA LEU A 170 0.72 7.93 25.29
C LEU A 170 -0.39 7.63 24.28
N TYR A 171 -0.79 6.37 24.14
CA TYR A 171 -1.71 5.91 23.08
C TYR A 171 -3.11 5.51 23.61
N GLY A 172 -3.37 5.65 24.91
CA GLY A 172 -4.64 5.30 25.53
C GLY A 172 -4.88 3.81 25.70
N GLU A 173 -6.09 3.44 26.13
CA GLU A 173 -6.48 2.04 26.34
C GLU A 173 -6.82 1.31 25.03
N THR A 174 -7.00 2.06 23.94
CA THR A 174 -7.34 1.51 22.62
C THR A 174 -6.58 2.30 21.54
N THR A 175 -5.82 1.60 20.72
CA THR A 175 -5.18 2.17 19.54
C THR A 175 -6.13 2.08 18.34
N ILE A 176 -6.40 3.22 17.71
CA ILE A 176 -7.15 3.32 16.46
C ILE A 176 -6.22 3.92 15.41
N PHE A 177 -6.02 3.22 14.29
CA PHE A 177 -5.14 3.65 13.20
C PHE A 177 -5.88 4.62 12.27
N SER A 178 -6.16 5.82 12.77
CA SER A 178 -6.97 6.84 12.08
C SER A 178 -6.21 7.59 10.99
N TYR A 179 -4.89 7.76 11.13
CA TYR A 179 -4.04 8.56 10.24
C TYR A 179 -4.61 9.96 9.96
N GLY A 180 -5.20 10.56 11.00
CA GLY A 180 -5.82 11.88 10.92
C GLY A 180 -7.16 11.93 10.20
N CYS A 181 -7.73 10.81 9.79
CA CYS A 181 -9.06 10.74 9.20
C CYS A 181 -10.17 10.84 10.26
N ASN A 182 -11.36 11.30 9.83
CA ASN A 182 -12.52 11.44 10.69
C ASN A 182 -13.63 10.46 10.24
N PRO A 183 -14.12 9.55 11.11
CA PRO A 183 -15.16 8.59 10.75
C PRO A 183 -16.45 9.25 10.25
N LYS A 184 -16.74 10.47 10.69
CA LYS A 184 -17.90 11.27 10.25
C LYS A 184 -17.63 12.12 9.00
N GLY A 185 -16.40 12.13 8.51
CA GLY A 185 -16.01 12.83 7.29
C GLY A 185 -16.59 12.19 6.03
N ASP A 186 -16.54 12.94 4.92
CA ASP A 186 -16.80 12.39 3.60
C ASP A 186 -15.51 11.80 3.00
N TYR A 187 -15.62 11.12 1.86
CA TYR A 187 -14.46 10.59 1.14
C TYR A 187 -13.59 11.71 0.55
N GLU A 188 -14.17 12.88 0.29
CA GLU A 188 -13.44 14.07 -0.08
C GLU A 188 -13.55 15.11 1.04
N PRO A 189 -12.47 15.87 1.32
CA PRO A 189 -12.57 16.97 2.26
C PRO A 189 -13.61 17.96 1.71
N LEU A 190 -14.58 18.30 2.52
CA LEU A 190 -15.53 19.35 2.16
C LEU A 190 -14.75 20.66 1.96
N PRO A 191 -14.98 21.39 0.85
CA PRO A 191 -14.39 22.69 0.68
C PRO A 191 -14.78 23.58 1.86
N ALA A 192 -13.80 24.33 2.40
CA ALA A 192 -14.09 25.33 3.42
C ALA A 192 -15.19 26.24 2.87
N ILE A 193 -16.37 26.24 3.51
CA ILE A 193 -17.47 27.13 3.12
C ILE A 193 -17.05 28.53 3.54
N VAL A 194 -16.58 29.34 2.57
CA VAL A 194 -16.41 30.77 2.75
C VAL A 194 -17.82 31.34 2.70
N LEU A 195 -18.40 31.57 3.86
CA LEU A 195 -19.67 32.27 3.96
C LEU A 195 -19.44 33.75 3.80
N ASN A 196 -20.16 34.35 2.88
CA ASN A 196 -20.19 35.80 2.67
C ASN A 196 -20.70 36.51 3.94
N GLU A 197 -20.28 37.77 4.13
CA GLU A 197 -20.39 38.58 5.36
C GLU A 197 -21.81 38.75 5.95
N ASP A 198 -22.86 38.30 5.29
CA ASP A 198 -24.26 38.52 5.71
C ASP A 198 -24.96 37.27 6.30
N SER A 199 -24.28 36.15 6.51
CA SER A 199 -24.87 34.94 7.06
C SER A 199 -24.29 34.58 8.43
N VAL A 200 -25.14 34.29 9.39
CA VAL A 200 -24.79 33.80 10.74
C VAL A 200 -24.07 32.47 10.60
N THR A 201 -22.74 32.50 10.81
CA THR A 201 -21.87 31.32 10.70
C THR A 201 -21.95 30.48 11.96
N TRP A 202 -22.45 29.27 11.85
CA TRP A 202 -22.04 28.19 12.73
C TRP A 202 -20.62 27.77 12.29
N GLN A 203 -19.61 28.20 13.00
CA GLN A 203 -18.28 27.63 12.86
C GLN A 203 -18.31 26.24 13.54
N ALA A 204 -18.54 25.21 12.74
CA ALA A 204 -18.05 23.89 13.15
C ALA A 204 -16.53 23.97 13.22
N ASP A 205 -15.90 23.28 14.18
CA ASP A 205 -14.46 23.26 14.29
C ASP A 205 -13.86 22.91 12.92
N PRO A 206 -13.08 23.81 12.28
CA PRO A 206 -12.52 23.56 10.96
C PRO A 206 -11.72 22.25 10.91
N ASN A 207 -11.18 21.80 12.05
CA ASN A 207 -10.43 20.55 12.13
C ASN A 207 -11.32 19.29 12.04
N ASP A 208 -12.58 19.35 12.44
CA ASP A 208 -13.47 18.18 12.41
C ASP A 208 -14.22 18.00 11.08
N ILE A 209 -14.48 19.09 10.35
CA ILE A 209 -15.26 19.06 9.11
C ILE A 209 -14.39 18.80 7.89
N LEU A 210 -13.11 19.23 7.93
CA LEU A 210 -12.22 19.17 6.77
C LEU A 210 -11.45 17.85 6.63
N LYS A 211 -11.49 16.98 7.65
CA LYS A 211 -10.75 15.70 7.60
C LYS A 211 -11.57 14.68 6.82
N PRO A 212 -11.00 14.04 5.80
CA PRO A 212 -11.69 13.00 5.05
C PRO A 212 -11.93 11.76 5.91
N ARG A 213 -12.92 10.95 5.54
CA ARG A 213 -13.19 9.66 6.18
C ARG A 213 -12.06 8.66 5.98
N CYS A 214 -11.48 8.62 4.81
CA CYS A 214 -10.27 7.86 4.50
C CYS A 214 -9.41 8.62 3.48
N ASP A 215 -8.14 8.25 3.41
CA ASP A 215 -7.22 8.87 2.48
C ASP A 215 -6.23 7.86 1.89
N VAL A 216 -5.50 8.26 0.86
CA VAL A 216 -4.53 7.44 0.16
C VAL A 216 -3.12 7.99 0.32
N TYR A 217 -2.16 7.08 0.48
CA TYR A 217 -0.74 7.39 0.53
C TYR A 217 0.00 6.51 -0.47
N VAL A 218 0.51 7.13 -1.52
CA VAL A 218 1.26 6.43 -2.58
C VAL A 218 2.65 6.06 -2.07
N TYR A 219 3.03 4.79 -2.27
CA TYR A 219 4.36 4.28 -1.90
C TYR A 219 5.15 3.77 -3.11
N ARG A 220 4.51 3.61 -4.27
CA ARG A 220 5.14 3.15 -5.50
C ARG A 220 4.38 3.65 -6.71
N MET A 221 5.08 4.05 -7.75
CA MET A 221 4.50 4.27 -9.08
C MET A 221 5.34 3.57 -10.15
N THR A 222 4.67 3.07 -11.16
CA THR A 222 5.31 2.46 -12.33
C THR A 222 4.75 3.03 -13.61
N GLN A 223 5.58 2.99 -14.65
CA GLN A 223 5.18 3.21 -16.03
C GLN A 223 5.18 1.86 -16.75
N VAL A 224 4.05 1.48 -17.34
CA VAL A 224 3.90 0.27 -18.13
C VAL A 224 3.79 0.63 -19.59
N SER A 225 4.68 0.07 -20.42
CA SER A 225 4.63 0.26 -21.88
C SER A 225 3.49 -0.54 -22.53
N GLU A 226 3.19 -0.25 -23.78
CA GLU A 226 2.17 -1.00 -24.55
C GLU A 226 2.54 -2.49 -24.68
N ASP A 227 3.83 -2.81 -24.71
CA ASP A 227 4.35 -4.19 -24.74
C ASP A 227 4.36 -4.87 -23.36
N GLY A 228 3.92 -4.16 -22.31
CA GLY A 228 3.83 -4.68 -20.95
C GLY A 228 5.13 -4.63 -20.15
N PHE A 229 6.18 -3.92 -20.61
CA PHE A 229 7.37 -3.67 -19.81
C PHE A 229 7.08 -2.67 -18.71
N VAL A 230 7.56 -2.97 -17.50
CA VAL A 230 7.40 -2.14 -16.31
C VAL A 230 8.67 -1.39 -16.01
N THR A 231 8.57 -0.08 -15.85
CA THR A 231 9.64 0.79 -15.37
C THR A 231 9.21 1.39 -14.05
N GLU A 232 10.04 1.26 -13.01
CA GLU A 232 9.82 1.91 -11.72
C GLU A 232 10.10 3.41 -11.85
N LEU A 233 9.21 4.24 -11.30
CA LEU A 233 9.54 5.65 -11.08
C LEU A 233 10.50 5.74 -9.88
N SER A 234 11.48 6.64 -9.98
CA SER A 234 12.28 6.97 -8.80
C SER A 234 11.41 7.60 -7.72
N PRO A 235 11.82 7.57 -6.44
CA PRO A 235 11.06 8.22 -5.37
C PRO A 235 10.78 9.70 -5.63
N GLU A 236 11.74 10.42 -6.19
CA GLU A 236 11.59 11.85 -6.54
C GLU A 236 10.55 12.04 -7.64
N GLN A 237 10.60 11.21 -8.69
CA GLN A 237 9.60 11.25 -9.77
C GLN A 237 8.21 10.91 -9.24
N MET A 238 8.09 9.91 -8.38
CA MET A 238 6.83 9.55 -7.74
C MET A 238 6.28 10.72 -6.91
N ARG A 239 7.10 11.31 -6.03
CA ARG A 239 6.69 12.49 -5.22
C ARG A 239 6.24 13.64 -6.10
N TYR A 240 7.01 13.98 -7.13
CA TYR A 240 6.65 15.03 -8.09
C TYR A 240 5.31 14.75 -8.79
N ARG A 241 5.09 13.48 -9.23
CA ARG A 241 3.81 13.11 -9.85
C ARG A 241 2.65 13.19 -8.87
N CYS A 242 2.84 12.77 -7.63
CA CYS A 242 1.81 12.85 -6.60
C CYS A 242 1.49 14.29 -6.23
N GLU A 243 2.49 15.17 -6.15
CA GLU A 243 2.30 16.61 -5.96
C GLU A 243 1.44 17.22 -7.07
N GLN A 244 1.75 16.93 -8.35
CA GLN A 244 0.94 17.37 -9.49
C GLN A 244 -0.52 16.87 -9.41
N MET A 245 -0.74 15.68 -8.88
CA MET A 245 -2.06 15.10 -8.73
C MET A 245 -2.80 15.58 -7.47
N GLY A 246 -2.11 16.25 -6.53
CA GLY A 246 -2.65 16.57 -5.21
C GLY A 246 -2.99 15.32 -4.38
N ILE A 247 -2.10 14.30 -4.43
CA ILE A 247 -2.27 13.02 -3.74
C ILE A 247 -1.10 12.82 -2.78
N ASN A 248 -1.39 12.32 -1.57
CA ASN A 248 -0.37 12.11 -0.55
C ASN A 248 0.57 10.96 -0.93
N VAL A 249 1.81 11.06 -0.46
CA VAL A 249 2.80 10.00 -0.48
C VAL A 249 3.11 9.55 0.95
N VAL A 250 3.58 8.32 1.11
CA VAL A 250 4.06 7.85 2.42
C VAL A 250 5.16 8.77 2.94
N PRO A 251 5.19 9.07 4.25
CA PRO A 251 6.21 9.95 4.82
C PRO A 251 7.62 9.46 4.54
N HIS A 252 8.46 10.36 4.10
CA HIS A 252 9.88 10.13 3.88
C HIS A 252 10.68 10.51 5.13
N PHE A 253 11.61 9.65 5.52
CA PHE A 253 12.53 9.90 6.65
C PHE A 253 13.89 10.37 6.17
N GLU A 254 14.57 9.52 5.41
CA GLU A 254 15.94 9.75 4.98
C GLU A 254 16.24 9.05 3.65
N THR A 255 17.12 9.62 2.84
CA THR A 255 17.77 8.93 1.71
C THR A 255 19.27 9.07 1.88
N PHE A 256 19.98 7.95 1.84
CA PHE A 256 21.42 7.91 2.03
C PHE A 256 22.09 6.89 1.10
N MET A 257 23.37 7.11 0.81
CA MET A 257 24.21 6.13 0.15
C MET A 257 24.95 5.31 1.21
N ILE A 258 24.98 4.00 1.06
CA ILE A 258 25.76 3.13 1.92
C ILE A 258 27.25 3.41 1.59
N PRO A 259 28.04 3.83 2.58
CA PRO A 259 29.46 4.14 2.35
C PRO A 259 30.25 2.86 2.00
N ASP A 260 31.46 3.07 1.49
CA ASP A 260 32.42 1.97 1.42
C ASP A 260 32.91 1.68 2.84
N LEU A 261 32.40 0.59 3.41
CA LEU A 261 32.76 0.10 4.75
C LEU A 261 34.02 -0.78 4.64
N GLY A 262 35.04 -0.31 3.92
CA GLY A 262 36.29 -1.00 3.72
C GLY A 262 36.87 -1.47 5.05
N MET A 263 37.60 -2.61 5.02
CA MET A 263 38.47 -3.03 6.13
C MET A 263 39.45 -1.88 6.38
N ASP A 264 39.37 -1.28 7.55
CA ASP A 264 40.42 -0.37 8.02
C ASP A 264 41.67 -1.23 8.26
N THR A 265 42.46 -1.39 7.21
CA THR A 265 43.78 -2.06 7.26
C THR A 265 44.82 -0.99 7.60
N ASP A 266 44.75 -0.40 8.76
CA ASP A 266 45.92 0.19 9.36
C ASP A 266 46.69 -0.97 9.97
N GLY A 267 47.79 -1.29 9.34
CA GLY A 267 48.60 -2.48 9.44
C GLY A 267 49.16 -2.85 10.84
N ASN A 268 48.48 -2.66 11.92
CA ASN A 268 48.90 -2.96 13.29
C ASN A 268 48.16 -4.10 14.00
N GLY A 269 47.26 -4.81 13.37
CA GLY A 269 46.81 -6.14 13.84
C GLY A 269 46.13 -6.23 15.21
N GLU A 270 45.78 -5.14 15.84
CA GLU A 270 45.26 -5.12 17.22
C GLU A 270 43.98 -4.28 17.41
N ASP A 271 43.16 -4.07 16.38
CA ASP A 271 41.86 -3.46 16.61
C ASP A 271 40.74 -4.35 16.07
N ASP A 272 39.98 -4.95 17.00
CA ASP A 272 38.66 -5.54 16.79
C ASP A 272 37.66 -4.43 16.38
N THR A 273 37.98 -3.68 15.33
CA THR A 273 37.01 -2.78 14.71
C THR A 273 35.97 -3.65 14.04
N PHE A 274 34.80 -3.74 14.67
CA PHE A 274 33.61 -4.39 14.13
C PHE A 274 33.31 -3.83 12.74
N VAL A 275 33.70 -4.55 11.73
CA VAL A 275 33.34 -4.25 10.34
C VAL A 275 31.82 -4.38 10.23
N VAL A 276 31.13 -3.26 10.27
CA VAL A 276 29.67 -3.23 10.08
C VAL A 276 29.38 -3.59 8.63
N SER A 277 28.60 -4.65 8.41
CA SER A 277 28.18 -5.00 7.05
C SER A 277 27.23 -3.93 6.46
N PRO A 278 27.16 -3.79 5.13
CA PRO A 278 26.20 -2.88 4.49
C PRO A 278 24.76 -3.03 5.00
N GLY A 279 24.32 -4.26 5.21
CA GLY A 279 22.97 -4.53 5.74
C GLY A 279 22.80 -4.10 7.20
N GLU A 280 23.80 -4.32 8.05
CA GLU A 280 23.79 -3.83 9.45
C GLU A 280 23.83 -2.30 9.50
N TYR A 281 24.54 -1.65 8.60
CA TYR A 281 24.52 -0.20 8.46
C TYR A 281 23.10 0.31 8.17
N VAL A 282 22.39 -0.32 7.21
CA VAL A 282 20.99 0.00 6.89
C VAL A 282 20.10 -0.28 8.10
N LEU A 283 20.28 -1.41 8.78
CA LEU A 283 19.47 -1.74 9.96
C LEU A 283 19.60 -0.68 11.07
N ARG A 284 20.83 -0.24 11.37
CA ARG A 284 21.08 0.85 12.33
C ARG A 284 20.43 2.18 11.93
N LYS A 285 20.37 2.47 10.64
CA LYS A 285 19.65 3.63 10.11
C LYS A 285 18.15 3.48 10.32
N VAL A 286 17.59 2.32 10.01
CA VAL A 286 16.17 2.00 10.19
C VAL A 286 15.76 2.09 11.66
N GLU A 287 16.59 1.61 12.59
CA GLU A 287 16.36 1.64 14.04
C GLU A 287 16.21 3.06 14.62
N GLN A 288 16.69 4.08 13.93
CA GLN A 288 16.49 5.48 14.33
C GLN A 288 15.05 5.96 14.10
N TYR A 289 14.31 5.29 13.24
CA TYR A 289 12.98 5.72 12.77
C TYR A 289 11.86 4.73 13.05
N PHE A 290 12.15 3.46 13.40
CA PHE A 290 11.12 2.43 13.46
C PHE A 290 10.19 2.53 14.67
N ASP A 291 10.59 3.22 15.71
CA ASP A 291 9.81 3.39 16.94
C ASP A 291 9.18 4.79 17.04
N GLY A 292 8.21 4.92 17.94
CA GLY A 292 7.51 6.17 18.24
C GLY A 292 6.17 6.33 17.52
N PRO A 293 5.56 7.53 17.62
CA PRO A 293 4.28 7.83 17.00
C PRO A 293 4.38 7.90 15.47
N SER A 294 3.27 7.62 14.78
CA SER A 294 3.17 7.87 13.33
C SER A 294 3.41 9.35 13.02
N THR A 295 4.13 9.64 11.94
CA THR A 295 4.35 11.03 11.49
C THR A 295 3.12 11.63 10.80
N VAL A 296 2.19 10.78 10.35
CA VAL A 296 0.90 11.22 9.80
C VAL A 296 -0.08 11.59 10.92
N ASP A 297 -0.09 10.78 11.99
CA ASP A 297 -1.02 10.95 13.11
C ASP A 297 -0.37 10.47 14.41
N GLY A 298 0.05 11.43 15.23
CA GLY A 298 0.72 11.16 16.50
C GLY A 298 -0.15 10.46 17.55
N THR A 299 -1.42 10.23 17.30
CA THR A 299 -2.35 9.58 18.26
C THR A 299 -2.15 8.06 18.34
N HIS A 300 -1.42 7.48 17.41
CA HIS A 300 -1.11 6.06 17.43
C HIS A 300 0.35 5.76 17.07
N ILE A 301 0.81 4.58 17.47
CA ILE A 301 2.16 4.10 17.19
C ILE A 301 2.36 3.86 15.69
N ARG A 302 3.58 4.09 15.22
CA ARG A 302 4.02 3.75 13.87
C ARG A 302 4.09 2.23 13.68
N GLU A 303 3.66 1.72 12.52
CA GLU A 303 3.82 0.30 12.19
C GLU A 303 5.28 -0.09 12.01
N GLY A 304 6.09 0.78 11.44
CA GLY A 304 7.51 0.56 11.19
C GLY A 304 8.06 1.40 10.05
N VAL A 305 9.11 0.88 9.42
CA VAL A 305 9.86 1.52 8.33
C VAL A 305 9.95 0.59 7.13
N VAL A 306 9.94 1.18 5.95
CA VAL A 306 10.28 0.50 4.69
C VAL A 306 11.61 1.05 4.18
N ALA A 307 12.54 0.15 3.89
CA ALA A 307 13.81 0.46 3.24
C ALA A 307 13.76 0.02 1.78
N ARG A 308 13.99 0.95 0.84
CA ARG A 308 13.99 0.71 -0.60
C ARG A 308 15.35 1.06 -1.20
N ILE A 309 15.96 0.14 -1.95
CA ILE A 309 17.13 0.45 -2.76
C ILE A 309 16.65 1.14 -4.03
N VAL A 310 17.11 2.39 -4.28
CA VAL A 310 16.53 3.26 -5.32
C VAL A 310 17.41 3.45 -6.55
N ASN A 311 18.66 3.03 -6.50
CA ASN A 311 19.62 3.13 -7.61
C ASN A 311 19.82 1.80 -8.37
N LYS A 312 18.88 0.85 -8.20
CA LYS A 312 18.88 -0.41 -8.95
C LYS A 312 17.64 -0.49 -9.87
N PRO A 313 17.76 -1.14 -11.04
CA PRO A 313 16.65 -1.25 -11.99
C PRO A 313 15.51 -2.15 -11.50
N ASN A 314 15.82 -3.11 -10.63
CA ASN A 314 14.83 -4.00 -10.03
C ASN A 314 14.40 -3.44 -8.68
N ILE A 315 13.09 -3.49 -8.42
CA ILE A 315 12.56 -3.09 -7.13
C ILE A 315 13.11 -4.01 -6.02
N SER A 316 13.69 -3.41 -5.00
CA SER A 316 14.20 -4.08 -3.81
C SER A 316 13.70 -3.31 -2.60
N VAL A 317 12.72 -3.90 -1.89
CA VAL A 317 11.98 -3.23 -0.83
C VAL A 317 11.84 -4.16 0.36
N TYR A 318 12.21 -3.67 1.53
CA TYR A 318 12.23 -4.43 2.78
C TYR A 318 11.49 -3.66 3.87
N LYS A 319 10.72 -4.38 4.70
CA LYS A 319 9.99 -3.82 5.85
C LYS A 319 10.68 -4.17 7.15
N HIS A 320 10.64 -3.25 8.10
CA HIS A 320 11.05 -3.48 9.48
C HIS A 320 9.95 -2.95 10.40
N LYS A 321 9.25 -3.87 11.07
CA LYS A 321 8.09 -3.52 11.91
C LYS A 321 8.49 -3.24 13.34
N ASN A 322 7.89 -2.21 13.91
CA ASN A 322 7.99 -1.87 15.31
C ASN A 322 7.61 -3.06 16.22
N HIS A 323 8.39 -3.28 17.27
CA HIS A 323 8.16 -4.40 18.18
C HIS A 323 6.81 -4.26 18.90
N MET A 324 6.51 -3.09 19.46
CA MET A 324 5.26 -2.85 20.17
C MET A 324 4.05 -2.95 19.24
N PHE A 325 4.19 -2.49 17.99
CA PHE A 325 3.15 -2.69 16.98
C PHE A 325 2.85 -4.18 16.76
N LYS A 326 3.88 -5.03 16.69
CA LYS A 326 3.69 -6.50 16.59
C LYS A 326 2.95 -7.07 17.79
N VAL A 327 3.25 -6.58 18.99
CA VAL A 327 2.58 -7.01 20.24
C VAL A 327 1.09 -6.65 20.20
N ILE A 328 0.74 -5.40 19.91
CA ILE A 328 -0.67 -4.97 19.92
C ILE A 328 -1.47 -5.61 18.79
N SER A 329 -0.89 -5.78 17.60
CA SER A 329 -1.55 -6.47 16.49
C SER A 329 -1.71 -7.97 16.79
N GLY A 330 -0.75 -8.62 17.44
CA GLY A 330 -0.88 -10.01 17.92
C GLY A 330 -2.01 -10.17 18.94
N ILE A 331 -2.15 -9.26 19.89
CA ILE A 331 -3.29 -9.26 20.83
C ILE A 331 -4.62 -9.09 20.07
N ALA A 332 -4.69 -8.25 19.05
CA ALA A 332 -5.89 -8.09 18.23
C ALA A 332 -6.24 -9.37 17.46
N ILE A 333 -5.24 -10.10 16.96
CA ILE A 333 -5.42 -11.40 16.29
C ILE A 333 -6.00 -12.42 17.26
N GLU A 334 -5.43 -12.58 18.46
CA GLU A 334 -5.94 -13.49 19.48
C GLU A 334 -7.39 -13.19 19.87
N GLN A 335 -7.77 -11.91 19.94
CA GLN A 335 -9.14 -11.49 20.19
C GLN A 335 -10.09 -11.86 19.04
N ALA A 336 -9.64 -11.64 17.80
CA ALA A 336 -10.41 -11.99 16.60
C ALA A 336 -10.60 -13.50 16.43
N GLU A 337 -9.62 -14.31 16.84
CA GLU A 337 -9.76 -15.78 16.93
C GLU A 337 -10.81 -16.17 17.96
N ALA A 338 -10.75 -15.55 19.15
CA ALA A 338 -11.65 -15.87 20.26
C ALA A 338 -13.12 -15.50 19.98
N ASP A 339 -13.38 -14.44 19.23
CA ASP A 339 -14.73 -13.98 18.88
C ASP A 339 -15.20 -14.46 17.50
N GLY A 340 -14.38 -15.22 16.78
CA GLY A 340 -14.70 -15.78 15.46
C GLY A 340 -14.67 -14.78 14.31
N SER A 341 -14.11 -13.58 14.52
CA SER A 341 -14.01 -12.54 13.50
C SER A 341 -12.70 -12.61 12.68
N LEU A 342 -11.82 -13.57 12.95
CA LEU A 342 -10.53 -13.71 12.27
C LEU A 342 -10.66 -13.73 10.73
N ASN A 343 -11.68 -14.40 10.20
CA ASN A 343 -11.96 -14.44 8.77
C ASN A 343 -12.32 -13.08 8.16
N LYS A 344 -12.53 -12.07 9.00
CA LYS A 344 -12.80 -10.68 8.59
C LYS A 344 -11.55 -9.80 8.70
N MET A 345 -10.39 -10.36 9.02
CA MET A 345 -9.13 -9.61 9.05
C MET A 345 -8.54 -9.48 7.65
N SER A 346 -7.81 -8.40 7.40
CA SER A 346 -7.25 -8.15 6.07
C SER A 346 -6.21 -9.22 5.68
N ASP A 347 -6.09 -9.48 4.37
CA ASP A 347 -5.08 -10.40 3.82
C ASP A 347 -3.65 -10.02 4.27
N ASP A 348 -3.39 -8.74 4.54
CA ASP A 348 -2.09 -8.26 5.01
C ASP A 348 -1.78 -8.74 6.44
N ILE A 349 -2.79 -8.85 7.31
CA ILE A 349 -2.64 -9.41 8.66
C ILE A 349 -2.52 -10.94 8.58
N LEU A 350 -3.36 -11.59 7.77
CA LEU A 350 -3.34 -13.05 7.60
C LEU A 350 -2.05 -13.55 6.92
N SER A 351 -1.38 -12.73 6.13
CA SER A 351 -0.11 -13.09 5.49
C SER A 351 1.09 -13.05 6.45
N GLU A 352 0.88 -12.65 7.70
CA GLU A 352 1.91 -12.51 8.73
C GLU A 352 1.78 -13.53 9.87
N LEU A 353 0.72 -14.34 9.83
CA LEU A 353 0.54 -15.55 10.63
C LEU A 353 1.30 -16.73 10.00
#